data_929b3b05152a263ff5c7e41b48707df3
#
_entry.id   929b3b05152a263ff5c7e41b48707df3
#
_cell.length_a   1.000
_cell.length_b   1.000
_cell.length_c   1.000
_cell.angle_alpha   90.00
_cell.angle_beta   90.00
_cell.angle_gamma   90.00
#
_symmetry.space_group_name_H-M   'P 1'
#
loop_
_entity.id
_entity.type
_entity.pdbx_description
1 polymer ?
#
loop_
_entity_poly.entity_id
_entity_poly.type
_entity_poly.pdbx_seq_one_letter_code
_entity_poly.pdbx_strand_id
1 'polypeptide(L)'
;AASNNTGFGNEVFDDLTSGDANTGVGSQALAKLTTGGDNTAVGQNALDALTTADYNTAVGANAGGALTTGAANTAVGNDALETATTGAANTAIGAYALRVNTADNNTAVGNQAMIANTTGANNVAVGTFATDANTTGSENTSMGHASLSSNTTADANTSVGFTSMLANTTGAYNVAVGHNSLKANTTAANNTAVGASALEANTTGADNVAIGKFALTANTTGNT
;
A
#
# COMPACT_ATOMS: atom_id res chain seq x y z
N ALA A 1 12.93 2.25 33.84
CA ALA A 1 11.65 2.91 34.05
C ALA A 1 11.31 3.71 32.78
N ALA A 2 10.10 3.63 32.32
CA ALA A 2 9.59 4.40 31.18
C ALA A 2 9.69 5.92 31.44
N SER A 3 10.07 6.70 30.43
CA SER A 3 10.22 8.16 30.54
C SER A 3 9.71 8.89 29.30
N ASN A 4 9.37 10.17 29.47
CA ASN A 4 8.94 11.06 28.38
C ASN A 4 7.70 10.59 27.61
N ASN A 5 6.84 9.76 28.20
CA ASN A 5 5.62 9.30 27.56
C ASN A 5 4.46 10.27 27.83
N THR A 6 3.60 10.51 26.85
CA THR A 6 2.40 11.33 26.97
C THR A 6 1.18 10.48 26.63
N GLY A 7 0.27 10.28 27.60
CA GLY A 7 -0.95 9.48 27.43
C GLY A 7 -2.21 10.25 27.78
N PHE A 8 -3.25 10.15 26.94
CA PHE A 8 -4.57 10.73 27.22
C PHE A 8 -5.68 9.78 26.69
N GLY A 9 -6.39 9.14 27.59
CA GLY A 9 -7.48 8.21 27.27
C GLY A 9 -7.58 7.06 28.26
N ASN A 10 -8.59 6.18 28.08
CA ASN A 10 -8.74 4.98 28.89
C ASN A 10 -7.77 3.90 28.37
N GLU A 11 -7.09 3.19 29.30
CA GLU A 11 -6.18 2.09 28.98
C GLU A 11 -5.03 2.47 28.00
N VAL A 12 -4.55 3.72 28.05
CA VAL A 12 -3.35 4.14 27.32
C VAL A 12 -2.12 3.65 28.09
N PHE A 13 -1.19 2.95 27.40
CA PHE A 13 0.02 2.41 28.01
C PHE A 13 -0.20 1.44 29.19
N ASP A 14 -1.26 0.61 29.12
CA ASP A 14 -1.64 -0.29 30.22
C ASP A 14 -0.52 -1.26 30.60
N ASP A 15 0.21 -1.78 29.62
CA ASP A 15 1.31 -2.75 29.80
C ASP A 15 2.72 -2.12 29.78
N LEU A 16 2.85 -0.79 29.79
CA LEU A 16 4.14 -0.12 29.57
C LEU A 16 5.14 -0.38 30.73
N THR A 17 6.31 -0.90 30.41
CA THR A 17 7.37 -1.20 31.40
C THR A 17 8.59 -0.29 31.29
N SER A 18 9.17 -0.13 30.07
CA SER A 18 10.40 0.65 29.87
C SER A 18 10.48 1.41 28.55
N GLY A 19 9.41 1.44 27.74
CA GLY A 19 9.38 2.23 26.50
C GLY A 19 9.43 3.74 26.78
N ASP A 20 10.18 4.47 25.98
CA ASP A 20 10.39 5.91 26.13
C ASP A 20 9.82 6.71 24.95
N ALA A 21 9.53 8.00 25.19
CA ALA A 21 9.15 8.97 24.16
C ALA A 21 7.91 8.61 23.32
N ASN A 22 6.96 7.88 23.90
CA ASN A 22 5.72 7.52 23.21
C ASN A 22 4.60 8.55 23.46
N THR A 23 3.75 8.75 22.45
CA THR A 23 2.53 9.56 22.56
C THR A 23 1.30 8.70 22.25
N GLY A 24 0.39 8.57 23.21
CA GLY A 24 -0.86 7.83 23.07
C GLY A 24 -2.07 8.71 23.38
N VAL A 25 -2.97 8.91 22.42
CA VAL A 25 -4.21 9.70 22.62
C VAL A 25 -5.41 8.92 22.07
N GLY A 26 -6.30 8.51 22.92
CA GLY A 26 -7.49 7.73 22.59
C GLY A 26 -7.67 6.51 23.50
N SER A 27 -8.86 5.92 23.52
CA SER A 27 -9.08 4.68 24.27
C SER A 27 -8.25 3.55 23.66
N GLN A 28 -7.47 2.87 24.51
CA GLN A 28 -6.59 1.74 24.15
C GLN A 28 -5.46 2.07 23.16
N ALA A 29 -5.12 3.35 22.98
CA ALA A 29 -3.95 3.72 22.19
C ALA A 29 -2.66 3.18 22.86
N LEU A 30 -1.87 2.36 22.14
CA LEU A 30 -0.65 1.73 22.65
C LEU A 30 -0.86 0.89 23.94
N ALA A 31 -2.04 0.27 24.08
CA ALA A 31 -2.40 -0.43 25.30
C ALA A 31 -1.41 -1.54 25.69
N LYS A 32 -0.92 -2.32 24.71
CA LYS A 32 -0.01 -3.46 24.96
C LYS A 32 1.46 -3.13 24.80
N LEU A 33 1.80 -1.84 24.66
CA LEU A 33 3.20 -1.44 24.53
C LEU A 33 3.99 -1.76 25.81
N THR A 34 5.10 -2.48 25.67
CA THR A 34 5.95 -2.84 26.82
C THR A 34 7.27 -2.09 26.83
N THR A 35 8.06 -2.19 25.77
CA THR A 35 9.43 -1.65 25.69
C THR A 35 9.68 -0.78 24.47
N GLY A 36 8.78 -0.74 23.49
CA GLY A 36 8.93 0.09 22.28
C GLY A 36 8.98 1.58 22.59
N GLY A 37 9.78 2.34 21.83
CA GLY A 37 9.99 3.77 21.98
C GLY A 37 9.65 4.57 20.72
N ASP A 38 9.54 5.88 20.89
CA ASP A 38 9.31 6.83 19.78
C ASP A 38 8.05 6.54 18.92
N ASN A 39 7.01 5.97 19.52
CA ASN A 39 5.75 5.72 18.81
C ASN A 39 4.72 6.84 19.07
N THR A 40 3.94 7.17 18.03
CA THR A 40 2.82 8.12 18.13
C THR A 40 1.53 7.42 17.71
N ALA A 41 0.54 7.35 18.61
CA ALA A 41 -0.78 6.78 18.37
C ALA A 41 -1.88 7.77 18.75
N VAL A 42 -2.70 8.16 17.78
CA VAL A 42 -3.84 9.06 18.00
C VAL A 42 -5.11 8.45 17.41
N GLY A 43 -5.98 7.97 18.25
CA GLY A 43 -7.24 7.32 17.86
C GLY A 43 -7.58 6.15 18.76
N GLN A 44 -8.84 5.73 18.75
CA GLN A 44 -9.25 4.51 19.45
C GLN A 44 -8.54 3.31 18.85
N ASN A 45 -7.95 2.45 19.69
CA ASN A 45 -7.18 1.25 19.29
C ASN A 45 -6.03 1.53 18.31
N ALA A 46 -5.50 2.75 18.23
CA ALA A 46 -4.32 3.03 17.43
C ALA A 46 -3.10 2.33 18.05
N LEU A 47 -2.41 1.44 17.29
CA LEU A 47 -1.28 0.63 17.73
C LEU A 47 -1.57 -0.17 19.03
N ASP A 48 -2.80 -0.62 19.25
CA ASP A 48 -3.19 -1.25 20.52
C ASP A 48 -2.47 -2.59 20.80
N ALA A 49 -2.11 -3.34 19.74
CA ALA A 49 -1.37 -4.60 19.85
C ALA A 49 0.14 -4.45 19.85
N LEU A 50 0.69 -3.24 19.67
CA LEU A 50 2.14 -3.01 19.58
C LEU A 50 2.83 -3.35 20.91
N THR A 51 3.93 -4.12 20.86
CA THR A 51 4.62 -4.57 22.08
C THR A 51 6.02 -3.99 22.23
N THR A 52 6.88 -4.15 21.26
CA THR A 52 8.33 -3.85 21.39
C THR A 52 8.89 -3.00 20.26
N ALA A 53 8.11 -2.70 19.24
CA ALA A 53 8.60 -1.96 18.07
C ALA A 53 8.64 -0.45 18.29
N ASP A 54 9.54 0.18 17.55
CA ASP A 54 9.84 1.60 17.63
C ASP A 54 9.42 2.34 16.35
N TYR A 55 9.35 3.67 16.45
CA TYR A 55 9.21 4.60 15.32
C TYR A 55 7.91 4.44 14.50
N ASN A 56 6.84 3.96 15.10
CA ASN A 56 5.56 3.89 14.41
C ASN A 56 4.72 5.14 14.65
N THR A 57 4.05 5.63 13.60
CA THR A 57 3.07 6.71 13.68
C THR A 57 1.72 6.22 13.20
N ALA A 58 0.70 6.25 14.05
CA ALA A 58 -0.65 5.87 13.71
C ALA A 58 -1.66 6.95 14.12
N VAL A 59 -2.45 7.41 13.16
CA VAL A 59 -3.49 8.43 13.38
C VAL A 59 -4.81 7.98 12.74
N GLY A 60 -5.78 7.62 13.54
CA GLY A 60 -7.09 7.13 13.13
C GLY A 60 -7.56 5.97 13.99
N ALA A 61 -8.86 5.69 13.98
CA ALA A 61 -9.39 4.53 14.68
C ALA A 61 -8.84 3.24 14.05
N ASN A 62 -8.36 2.32 14.88
CA ASN A 62 -7.71 1.05 14.51
C ASN A 62 -6.48 1.19 13.57
N ALA A 63 -5.89 2.38 13.43
CA ALA A 63 -4.68 2.54 12.62
C ALA A 63 -3.53 1.72 13.21
N GLY A 64 -2.99 0.77 12.43
CA GLY A 64 -1.97 -0.17 12.88
C GLY A 64 -2.40 -1.08 14.02
N GLY A 65 -3.70 -1.32 14.21
CA GLY A 65 -4.25 -1.97 15.40
C GLY A 65 -3.67 -3.34 15.72
N ALA A 66 -3.38 -4.18 14.72
CA ALA A 66 -2.78 -5.49 14.92
C ALA A 66 -1.24 -5.53 14.83
N LEU A 67 -0.57 -4.40 14.62
CA LEU A 67 0.90 -4.36 14.61
C LEU A 67 1.46 -4.82 15.96
N THR A 68 2.36 -5.78 15.94
CA THR A 68 3.01 -6.32 17.16
C THR A 68 4.49 -5.96 17.24
N THR A 69 5.25 -6.24 16.19
CA THR A 69 6.71 -6.06 16.14
C THR A 69 7.19 -5.32 14.89
N GLY A 70 6.29 -4.91 14.00
CA GLY A 70 6.65 -4.08 12.83
C GLY A 70 7.06 -2.68 13.23
N ALA A 71 8.24 -2.24 12.81
CA ALA A 71 8.81 -0.92 13.14
C ALA A 71 8.73 0.06 11.96
N ALA A 72 8.87 1.34 12.27
CA ALA A 72 8.98 2.41 11.27
C ALA A 72 7.78 2.49 10.30
N ASN A 73 6.58 2.18 10.74
CA ASN A 73 5.38 2.31 9.92
C ASN A 73 4.68 3.65 10.14
N THR A 74 4.08 4.17 9.08
CA THR A 74 3.17 5.32 9.13
C THR A 74 1.77 4.89 8.69
N ALA A 75 0.79 4.93 9.58
CA ALA A 75 -0.60 4.58 9.33
C ALA A 75 -1.50 5.78 9.63
N VAL A 76 -2.08 6.41 8.61
CA VAL A 76 -2.96 7.58 8.79
C VAL A 76 -4.30 7.32 8.09
N GLY A 77 -5.34 7.15 8.85
CA GLY A 77 -6.70 6.86 8.38
C GLY A 77 -7.36 5.75 9.18
N ASN A 78 -8.69 5.69 9.14
CA ASN A 78 -9.44 4.58 9.74
C ASN A 78 -9.01 3.25 9.11
N ASP A 79 -8.66 2.25 9.93
CA ASP A 79 -8.25 0.91 9.52
C ASP A 79 -7.04 0.87 8.55
N ALA A 80 -6.21 1.93 8.50
CA ALA A 80 -4.93 1.88 7.78
C ALA A 80 -3.98 0.92 8.50
N LEU A 81 -3.38 -0.06 7.78
CA LEU A 81 -2.56 -1.15 8.35
C LEU A 81 -3.26 -1.94 9.48
N GLU A 82 -4.59 -2.03 9.47
CA GLU A 82 -5.40 -2.57 10.58
C GLU A 82 -4.96 -3.97 11.00
N THR A 83 -4.79 -4.90 10.05
CA THR A 83 -4.46 -6.31 10.34
C THR A 83 -3.01 -6.67 10.04
N ALA A 84 -2.17 -5.69 9.73
CA ALA A 84 -0.72 -5.89 9.63
C ALA A 84 -0.14 -6.31 10.99
N THR A 85 0.71 -7.30 11.00
CA THR A 85 1.29 -7.82 12.27
C THR A 85 2.77 -7.52 12.42
N THR A 86 3.57 -7.79 11.40
CA THR A 86 5.05 -7.75 11.46
C THR A 86 5.70 -6.87 10.41
N GLY A 87 4.97 -6.44 9.37
CA GLY A 87 5.52 -5.62 8.29
C GLY A 87 6.14 -4.32 8.80
N ALA A 88 7.30 -3.96 8.27
CA ALA A 88 8.07 -2.78 8.67
C ALA A 88 8.25 -1.79 7.51
N ALA A 89 8.54 -0.54 7.85
CA ALA A 89 8.85 0.52 6.89
C ALA A 89 7.72 0.75 5.85
N ASN A 90 6.47 0.58 6.26
CA ASN A 90 5.31 0.82 5.39
C ASN A 90 4.71 2.22 5.62
N THR A 91 4.23 2.84 4.56
CA THR A 91 3.46 4.09 4.60
C THR A 91 2.06 3.83 4.08
N ALA A 92 1.05 3.94 4.94
CA ALA A 92 -0.36 3.78 4.63
C ALA A 92 -1.13 5.06 4.98
N ILE A 93 -1.54 5.84 4.00
CA ILE A 93 -2.28 7.09 4.20
C ILE A 93 -3.60 7.03 3.44
N GLY A 94 -4.69 6.93 4.16
CA GLY A 94 -6.05 6.80 3.66
C GLY A 94 -6.81 5.69 4.36
N ALA A 95 -8.15 5.78 4.42
CA ALA A 95 -8.95 4.72 5.00
C ALA A 95 -8.73 3.39 4.28
N TYR A 96 -8.47 2.33 5.04
CA TYR A 96 -8.19 0.96 4.57
C TYR A 96 -6.92 0.80 3.70
N ALA A 97 -6.03 1.80 3.63
CA ALA A 97 -4.76 1.65 2.92
C ALA A 97 -3.89 0.55 3.57
N LEU A 98 -3.32 -0.36 2.76
CA LEU A 98 -2.50 -1.51 3.20
C LEU A 98 -3.14 -2.33 4.34
N ARG A 99 -4.43 -2.46 4.35
CA ARG A 99 -5.18 -2.99 5.49
C ARG A 99 -4.66 -4.34 6.00
N VAL A 100 -4.30 -5.28 5.12
CA VAL A 100 -3.92 -6.67 5.49
C VAL A 100 -2.44 -6.97 5.29
N ASN A 101 -1.61 -5.97 5.09
CA ASN A 101 -0.21 -6.13 4.70
C ASN A 101 0.66 -6.73 5.81
N THR A 102 1.44 -7.75 5.47
CA THR A 102 2.48 -8.31 6.36
C THR A 102 3.90 -8.10 5.82
N ALA A 103 4.03 -7.55 4.63
CA ALA A 103 5.30 -7.29 3.95
C ALA A 103 5.89 -5.92 4.29
N ASP A 104 7.12 -5.70 3.89
CA ASP A 104 7.89 -4.49 4.17
C ASP A 104 7.92 -3.53 2.97
N ASN A 105 8.28 -2.28 3.27
CA ASN A 105 8.65 -1.26 2.27
C ASN A 105 7.54 -0.93 1.26
N ASN A 106 6.28 -0.99 1.65
CA ASN A 106 5.18 -0.58 0.77
C ASN A 106 4.72 0.85 1.07
N THR A 107 4.40 1.61 0.05
CA THR A 107 3.80 2.95 0.16
C THR A 107 2.42 2.96 -0.49
N ALA A 108 1.37 3.17 0.29
CA ALA A 108 0.00 3.30 -0.17
C ALA A 108 -0.60 4.63 0.28
N VAL A 109 -0.98 5.47 -0.67
CA VAL A 109 -1.61 6.77 -0.41
C VAL A 109 -2.93 6.86 -1.17
N GLY A 110 -4.03 6.81 -0.48
CA GLY A 110 -5.39 6.85 -1.03
C GLY A 110 -6.33 5.88 -0.34
N ASN A 111 -7.64 6.15 -0.42
CA ASN A 111 -8.65 5.23 0.10
C ASN A 111 -8.54 3.87 -0.60
N GLN A 112 -8.41 2.80 0.18
CA GLN A 112 -8.27 1.41 -0.29
C GLN A 112 -7.07 1.15 -1.23
N ALA A 113 -6.05 2.01 -1.24
CA ALA A 113 -4.82 1.72 -1.97
C ALA A 113 -4.16 0.47 -1.37
N MET A 114 -3.86 -0.53 -2.22
CA MET A 114 -3.30 -1.84 -1.85
C MET A 114 -4.05 -2.55 -0.70
N ILE A 115 -5.35 -2.42 -0.62
CA ILE A 115 -6.15 -2.98 0.48
C ILE A 115 -5.98 -4.49 0.67
N ALA A 116 -5.77 -5.25 -0.42
CA ALA A 116 -5.64 -6.71 -0.42
C ALA A 116 -4.18 -7.20 -0.36
N ASN A 117 -3.18 -6.30 -0.30
CA ASN A 117 -1.78 -6.70 -0.31
C ASN A 117 -1.44 -7.52 0.94
N THR A 118 -0.94 -8.72 0.75
CA THR A 118 -0.54 -9.60 1.87
C THR A 118 0.96 -9.70 2.03
N THR A 119 1.66 -10.22 1.03
CA THR A 119 3.10 -10.48 1.07
C THR A 119 3.90 -9.77 -0.03
N GLY A 120 3.24 -9.00 -0.90
CA GLY A 120 3.94 -8.18 -1.89
C GLY A 120 4.72 -7.04 -1.24
N ALA A 121 6.01 -6.92 -1.55
CA ALA A 121 6.92 -5.93 -0.97
C ALA A 121 7.40 -4.90 -2.01
N ASN A 122 7.92 -3.78 -1.53
CA ASN A 122 8.52 -2.72 -2.35
C ASN A 122 7.55 -2.11 -3.38
N ASN A 123 6.26 -2.05 -3.07
CA ASN A 123 5.26 -1.46 -3.95
C ASN A 123 4.98 0.01 -3.59
N VAL A 124 4.68 0.81 -4.61
CA VAL A 124 4.20 2.19 -4.47
C VAL A 124 2.82 2.32 -5.13
N ALA A 125 1.79 2.66 -4.37
CA ALA A 125 0.44 2.91 -4.87
C ALA A 125 -0.08 4.26 -4.38
N VAL A 126 -0.33 5.17 -5.30
CA VAL A 126 -0.85 6.52 -5.00
C VAL A 126 -2.13 6.78 -5.78
N GLY A 127 -3.25 6.78 -5.11
CA GLY A 127 -4.58 6.99 -5.67
C GLY A 127 -5.63 6.08 -5.05
N THR A 128 -6.89 6.50 -5.06
CA THR A 128 -8.01 5.65 -4.63
C THR A 128 -8.06 4.38 -5.49
N PHE A 129 -8.15 3.21 -4.88
CA PHE A 129 -8.14 1.89 -5.53
C PHE A 129 -6.88 1.61 -6.38
N ALA A 130 -5.77 2.31 -6.15
CA ALA A 130 -4.51 1.98 -6.81
C ALA A 130 -4.02 0.62 -6.31
N THR A 131 -3.78 -0.33 -7.23
CA THR A 131 -3.27 -1.69 -6.96
C THR A 131 -4.07 -2.43 -5.86
N ASP A 132 -5.37 -2.19 -5.78
CA ASP A 132 -6.22 -2.63 -4.65
C ASP A 132 -6.41 -4.16 -4.57
N ALA A 133 -6.33 -4.90 -5.68
CA ALA A 133 -6.43 -6.36 -5.71
C ALA A 133 -5.09 -7.09 -5.52
N ASN A 134 -3.95 -6.37 -5.39
CA ASN A 134 -2.65 -7.02 -5.26
C ASN A 134 -2.58 -7.89 -4.01
N THR A 135 -2.07 -9.09 -4.16
CA THR A 135 -1.86 -10.00 -3.00
C THR A 135 -0.39 -10.26 -2.73
N THR A 136 0.37 -10.66 -3.74
CA THR A 136 1.78 -11.06 -3.61
C THR A 136 2.73 -10.36 -4.56
N GLY A 137 2.23 -9.62 -5.56
CA GLY A 137 3.05 -8.88 -6.51
C GLY A 137 3.93 -7.84 -5.85
N SER A 138 5.18 -7.75 -6.26
CA SER A 138 6.22 -6.89 -5.69
C SER A 138 6.80 -5.91 -6.72
N GLU A 139 7.47 -4.87 -6.24
CA GLU A 139 8.20 -3.91 -7.09
C GLU A 139 7.31 -3.15 -8.08
N ASN A 140 6.02 -3.03 -7.82
CA ASN A 140 5.09 -2.31 -8.66
C ASN A 140 5.01 -0.83 -8.26
N THR A 141 4.94 0.05 -9.25
CA THR A 141 4.66 1.48 -9.06
C THR A 141 3.35 1.83 -9.76
N SER A 142 2.35 2.28 -9.01
CA SER A 142 1.06 2.71 -9.54
C SER A 142 0.69 4.11 -9.03
N MET A 143 0.33 5.01 -9.94
CA MET A 143 -0.09 6.38 -9.61
C MET A 143 -1.32 6.76 -10.43
N GLY A 144 -2.43 6.97 -9.76
CA GLY A 144 -3.71 7.35 -10.36
C GLY A 144 -4.88 6.53 -9.80
N HIS A 145 -6.10 7.05 -9.94
CA HIS A 145 -7.31 6.32 -9.55
C HIS A 145 -7.39 4.99 -10.32
N ALA A 146 -7.55 3.89 -9.60
CA ALA A 146 -7.64 2.52 -10.13
C ALA A 146 -6.50 2.17 -11.11
N SER A 147 -5.32 2.76 -10.94
CA SER A 147 -4.11 2.36 -11.66
C SER A 147 -3.67 0.98 -11.18
N LEU A 148 -3.45 0.03 -12.10
CA LEU A 148 -3.05 -1.35 -11.80
C LEU A 148 -4.01 -2.09 -10.84
N SER A 149 -5.29 -1.72 -10.82
CA SER A 149 -6.27 -2.15 -9.81
C SER A 149 -6.45 -3.67 -9.77
N SER A 150 -6.51 -4.36 -10.91
CA SER A 150 -6.74 -5.82 -10.96
C SER A 150 -5.48 -6.66 -10.76
N ASN A 151 -4.32 -6.08 -10.53
CA ASN A 151 -3.08 -6.84 -10.33
C ASN A 151 -3.19 -7.74 -9.11
N THR A 152 -2.84 -9.01 -9.28
CA THR A 152 -2.87 -9.95 -8.15
C THR A 152 -1.49 -10.42 -7.73
N THR A 153 -0.67 -10.84 -8.68
CA THR A 153 0.62 -11.48 -8.41
C THR A 153 1.76 -10.98 -9.29
N ALA A 154 1.48 -10.07 -10.24
CA ALA A 154 2.52 -9.62 -11.16
C ALA A 154 3.49 -8.63 -10.51
N ASP A 155 4.74 -8.71 -10.91
CA ASP A 155 5.85 -7.91 -10.40
C ASP A 155 6.32 -6.85 -11.41
N ALA A 156 7.02 -5.86 -10.90
CA ALA A 156 7.82 -4.91 -11.66
C ALA A 156 7.05 -4.14 -12.76
N ASN A 157 5.80 -3.79 -12.50
CA ASN A 157 5.02 -2.95 -13.40
C ASN A 157 5.09 -1.47 -12.99
N THR A 158 5.14 -0.58 -13.97
CA THR A 158 5.00 0.87 -13.78
C THR A 158 3.71 1.34 -14.45
N SER A 159 2.75 1.82 -13.66
CA SER A 159 1.44 2.26 -14.12
C SER A 159 1.13 3.68 -13.62
N VAL A 160 1.13 4.66 -14.51
CA VAL A 160 0.89 6.06 -14.16
C VAL A 160 -0.23 6.64 -15.01
N GLY A 161 -1.35 6.96 -14.39
CA GLY A 161 -2.52 7.55 -15.04
C GLY A 161 -3.83 6.96 -14.52
N PHE A 162 -4.92 7.68 -14.76
CA PHE A 162 -6.27 7.21 -14.46
C PHE A 162 -6.53 5.90 -15.23
N THR A 163 -6.87 4.81 -14.53
CA THR A 163 -7.15 3.47 -15.07
C THR A 163 -6.08 2.91 -16.01
N SER A 164 -4.83 3.34 -15.87
CA SER A 164 -3.69 2.73 -16.55
C SER A 164 -3.53 1.29 -16.05
N MET A 165 -3.33 0.33 -16.94
CA MET A 165 -3.25 -1.12 -16.67
C MET A 165 -4.38 -1.67 -15.77
N LEU A 166 -5.59 -1.13 -15.90
CA LEU A 166 -6.73 -1.48 -15.04
C LEU A 166 -6.96 -2.99 -14.93
N ALA A 167 -6.92 -3.71 -16.06
CA ALA A 167 -7.27 -5.13 -16.14
C ALA A 167 -6.08 -6.09 -15.95
N ASN A 168 -4.87 -5.58 -15.73
CA ASN A 168 -3.69 -6.43 -15.59
C ASN A 168 -3.81 -7.32 -14.36
N THR A 169 -3.63 -8.62 -14.52
CA THR A 169 -3.70 -9.58 -13.41
C THR A 169 -2.35 -10.19 -13.07
N THR A 170 -1.66 -10.75 -14.08
CA THR A 170 -0.40 -11.48 -13.92
C THR A 170 0.70 -11.06 -14.91
N GLY A 171 0.44 -10.08 -15.79
CA GLY A 171 1.45 -9.55 -16.71
C GLY A 171 2.49 -8.71 -15.97
N ALA A 172 3.76 -9.08 -16.06
CA ALA A 172 4.87 -8.42 -15.37
C ALA A 172 5.72 -7.57 -16.33
N TYR A 173 6.56 -6.70 -15.77
CA TYR A 173 7.53 -5.87 -16.51
C TYR A 173 6.89 -4.94 -17.55
N ASN A 174 5.66 -4.47 -17.31
CA ASN A 174 5.00 -3.51 -18.21
C ASN A 174 5.21 -2.08 -17.73
N VAL A 175 5.35 -1.16 -18.67
CA VAL A 175 5.37 0.29 -18.43
C VAL A 175 4.16 0.93 -19.12
N ALA A 176 3.25 1.53 -18.37
CA ALA A 176 2.09 2.23 -18.89
C ALA A 176 1.98 3.63 -18.27
N VAL A 177 2.15 4.65 -19.10
CA VAL A 177 2.07 6.06 -18.68
C VAL A 177 1.04 6.79 -19.53
N GLY A 178 -0.06 7.17 -18.92
CA GLY A 178 -1.16 7.89 -19.58
C GLY A 178 -2.53 7.36 -19.17
N HIS A 179 -3.57 8.20 -19.36
CA HIS A 179 -4.96 7.81 -19.17
C HIS A 179 -5.31 6.59 -20.05
N ASN A 180 -5.84 5.50 -19.47
CA ASN A 180 -6.18 4.23 -20.15
C ASN A 180 -5.02 3.56 -20.90
N SER A 181 -3.77 3.88 -20.63
CA SER A 181 -2.63 3.18 -21.23
C SER A 181 -2.61 1.72 -20.79
N LEU A 182 -2.45 0.76 -21.72
CA LEU A 182 -2.50 -0.69 -21.47
C LEU A 182 -3.74 -1.16 -20.66
N LYS A 183 -4.85 -0.48 -20.77
CA LYS A 183 -6.02 -0.70 -19.91
C LYS A 183 -6.55 -2.12 -19.92
N ALA A 184 -6.62 -2.76 -21.09
CA ALA A 184 -7.18 -4.10 -21.26
C ALA A 184 -6.14 -5.24 -21.08
N ASN A 185 -4.88 -4.92 -20.82
CA ASN A 185 -3.83 -5.92 -20.63
C ASN A 185 -4.20 -6.84 -19.46
N THR A 186 -4.11 -8.14 -19.67
CA THR A 186 -4.43 -9.11 -18.62
C THR A 186 -3.22 -9.89 -18.13
N THR A 187 -2.52 -10.53 -19.05
CA THR A 187 -1.41 -11.44 -18.72
C THR A 187 -0.13 -11.15 -19.51
N ALA A 188 -0.19 -10.24 -20.48
CA ALA A 188 0.97 -9.93 -21.31
C ALA A 188 2.06 -9.17 -20.54
N ALA A 189 3.30 -9.46 -20.87
CA ALA A 189 4.48 -8.90 -20.23
C ALA A 189 5.32 -8.06 -21.20
N ASN A 190 6.27 -7.30 -20.64
CA ASN A 190 7.30 -6.55 -21.37
C ASN A 190 6.75 -5.48 -22.35
N ASN A 191 5.56 -4.96 -22.13
CA ASN A 191 5.01 -3.89 -22.96
C ASN A 191 5.38 -2.51 -22.44
N THR A 192 5.70 -1.59 -23.34
CA THR A 192 5.91 -0.16 -23.05
C THR A 192 4.84 0.66 -23.76
N ALA A 193 3.96 1.30 -23.03
CA ALA A 193 2.89 2.14 -23.54
C ALA A 193 2.94 3.54 -22.90
N VAL A 194 3.31 4.55 -23.67
CA VAL A 194 3.41 5.93 -23.20
C VAL A 194 2.51 6.83 -24.05
N GLY A 195 1.45 7.35 -23.44
CA GLY A 195 0.45 8.21 -24.07
C GLY A 195 -0.97 7.78 -23.72
N ALA A 196 -1.92 8.72 -23.79
CA ALA A 196 -3.32 8.42 -23.54
C ALA A 196 -3.82 7.35 -24.53
N SER A 197 -4.43 6.26 -24.00
CA SER A 197 -4.94 5.12 -24.76
C SER A 197 -3.89 4.41 -25.65
N ALA A 198 -2.62 4.52 -25.34
CA ALA A 198 -1.59 3.70 -26.00
C ALA A 198 -1.77 2.23 -25.58
N LEU A 199 -1.79 1.30 -26.55
CA LEU A 199 -2.05 -0.14 -26.36
C LEU A 199 -3.34 -0.43 -25.54
N GLU A 200 -4.35 0.41 -25.62
CA GLU A 200 -5.55 0.32 -24.78
C GLU A 200 -6.25 -1.04 -24.90
N ALA A 201 -6.36 -1.59 -26.12
CA ALA A 201 -7.06 -2.85 -26.38
C ALA A 201 -6.15 -4.11 -26.24
N ASN A 202 -4.87 -3.96 -25.95
CA ASN A 202 -3.96 -5.10 -25.83
C ASN A 202 -4.38 -6.00 -24.67
N THR A 203 -4.52 -7.28 -24.94
CA THR A 203 -4.90 -8.27 -23.90
C THR A 203 -3.76 -9.24 -23.58
N THR A 204 -3.15 -9.85 -24.61
CA THR A 204 -2.12 -10.88 -24.47
C THR A 204 -0.89 -10.67 -25.35
N GLY A 205 -0.83 -9.60 -26.15
CA GLY A 205 0.36 -9.26 -26.95
C GLY A 205 1.50 -8.80 -26.05
N ALA A 206 2.67 -9.42 -26.15
CA ALA A 206 3.86 -9.10 -25.38
C ALA A 206 4.92 -8.36 -26.21
N ASP A 207 5.92 -7.80 -25.52
CA ASP A 207 7.10 -7.18 -26.11
C ASP A 207 6.82 -5.97 -27.04
N ASN A 208 5.66 -5.31 -26.88
CA ASN A 208 5.26 -4.18 -27.72
C ASN A 208 5.77 -2.84 -27.16
N VAL A 209 6.13 -1.93 -28.07
CA VAL A 209 6.45 -0.54 -27.73
C VAL A 209 5.49 0.40 -28.47
N ALA A 210 4.71 1.19 -27.73
CA ALA A 210 3.77 2.16 -28.25
C ALA A 210 3.95 3.51 -27.57
N ILE A 211 4.40 4.50 -28.29
CA ILE A 211 4.63 5.86 -27.79
C ILE A 211 3.79 6.85 -28.60
N GLY A 212 2.94 7.57 -27.90
CA GLY A 212 2.02 8.57 -28.46
C GLY A 212 0.56 8.27 -28.16
N LYS A 213 -0.27 9.31 -28.16
CA LYS A 213 -1.72 9.17 -27.97
C LYS A 213 -2.30 8.21 -29.04
N PHE A 214 -3.05 7.20 -28.61
CA PHE A 214 -3.67 6.17 -29.47
C PHE A 214 -2.66 5.29 -30.24
N ALA A 215 -1.37 5.30 -29.91
CA ALA A 215 -0.41 4.40 -30.53
C ALA A 215 -0.80 2.93 -30.28
N LEU A 216 -0.82 2.11 -31.33
CA LEU A 216 -1.19 0.69 -31.31
C LEU A 216 -2.51 0.40 -30.56
N THR A 217 -3.47 1.34 -30.58
CA THR A 217 -4.70 1.25 -29.77
C THR A 217 -5.57 0.03 -30.10
N ALA A 218 -5.52 -0.48 -31.34
CA ALA A 218 -6.28 -1.64 -31.80
C ALA A 218 -5.51 -2.98 -31.71
N ASN A 219 -4.26 -2.96 -31.25
CA ASN A 219 -3.52 -4.21 -31.03
C ASN A 219 -4.17 -4.98 -29.87
N THR A 220 -4.45 -6.25 -30.07
CA THR A 220 -5.04 -7.12 -29.04
C THR A 220 -4.10 -8.24 -28.60
N THR A 221 -3.42 -8.88 -29.56
CA THR A 221 -2.60 -10.07 -29.32
C THR A 221 -1.26 -10.06 -30.07
N GLY A 222 -1.00 -9.04 -30.92
CA GLY A 222 0.22 -8.94 -31.70
C GLY A 222 1.44 -8.64 -30.85
N ASN A 223 2.57 -9.23 -31.18
CA ASN A 223 3.89 -8.91 -30.63
C ASN A 223 4.67 -8.16 -31.72
N THR A 224 5.39 -7.09 -31.34
CA THR A 224 6.19 -6.26 -32.29
C THR A 224 7.59 -6.00 -31.77
#